data_e8bbf69a43150d6559d1d08add9d8722
#
_entry.id   e8bbf69a43150d6559d1d08add9d8722
#
_cell.length_a   1.000
_cell.length_b   1.000
_cell.length_c   1.000
_cell.angle_alpha   90.00
_cell.angle_beta   90.00
_cell.angle_gamma   90.00
#
_symmetry.space_group_name_H-M   'P 1'
#
loop_
_entity.id
_entity.type
_entity.pdbx_description
1 polymer ?
#
loop_
_entity_poly.entity_id
_entity_poly.type
_entity_poly.pdbx_seq_one_letter_code
_entity_poly.pdbx_strand_id
1 'polypeptide(L)'
;MKPCIHIISSRVQCIFPCLESFYDCFNRKNDYKVYIHYFDDIYSDINFQQKFHKHLSKNIEFISIPYKTPKHIKEEDLFYNRNDISYVRSSFSKSRKGYLHMCHFMSNFYGYENTKFDQHNMALSLDDESTFERELDYDPFEIMSSRSEDIGALICGQRLKNGRPHQGHRDTRIGLWEFLKGFILKNNLRIENKILKNALLSDNGEEEMHMFPWADSYVIKLDIFKSELWKAWSQAFNKHGGIYKYRWGDNEILSLFGLMTQKHGIFNLKTVEEGYHNQGGLRHLQGYAPNIKNVNL
;
A
#
# COMPACT_ATOMS: atom_id res chain seq x y z
N MET A 1 0.98 -22.68 -5.52
CA MET A 1 1.95 -21.58 -5.56
C MET A 1 2.20 -21.14 -4.11
N LYS A 2 3.42 -20.71 -3.78
CA LYS A 2 3.75 -20.19 -2.44
C LYS A 2 3.47 -18.69 -2.37
N PRO A 3 3.19 -18.13 -1.18
CA PRO A 3 3.08 -16.68 -1.01
C PRO A 3 4.45 -16.00 -1.13
N CYS A 4 4.43 -14.67 -1.25
CA CYS A 4 5.63 -13.84 -1.24
C CYS A 4 5.45 -12.59 -0.36
N ILE A 5 6.57 -11.93 -0.08
CA ILE A 5 6.63 -10.65 0.62
C ILE A 5 6.94 -9.58 -0.42
N HIS A 6 6.27 -8.46 -0.32
CA HIS A 6 6.47 -7.32 -1.20
C HIS A 6 6.74 -6.05 -0.38
N ILE A 7 7.80 -5.35 -0.73
CA ILE A 7 8.14 -4.05 -0.16
C ILE A 7 8.48 -3.12 -1.31
N ILE A 8 7.91 -1.92 -1.30
CA ILE A 8 8.40 -0.83 -2.15
C ILE A 8 9.23 0.11 -1.29
N SER A 9 10.44 0.41 -1.70
CA SER A 9 11.34 1.22 -0.90
C SER A 9 12.07 2.28 -1.71
N SER A 10 12.16 3.47 -1.09
CA SER A 10 13.06 4.56 -1.47
C SER A 10 13.85 5.06 -0.25
N ARG A 11 13.69 4.43 0.91
CA ARG A 11 14.27 4.82 2.21
C ARG A 11 15.35 3.84 2.60
N VAL A 12 16.54 4.00 2.01
CA VAL A 12 17.69 3.10 2.17
C VAL A 12 18.04 2.83 3.62
N GLN A 13 17.89 3.86 4.48
CA GLN A 13 18.17 3.74 5.91
C GLN A 13 17.13 2.94 6.70
N CYS A 14 15.94 2.76 6.15
CA CYS A 14 14.85 2.05 6.82
C CYS A 14 14.74 0.58 6.39
N ILE A 15 15.03 0.28 5.12
CA ILE A 15 14.72 -1.04 4.53
C ILE A 15 15.46 -2.20 5.20
N PHE A 16 16.72 -2.03 5.58
CA PHE A 16 17.47 -3.10 6.23
C PHE A 16 16.96 -3.38 7.66
N PRO A 17 16.82 -2.37 8.57
CA PRO A 17 16.22 -2.59 9.88
C PRO A 17 14.80 -3.13 9.83
N CYS A 18 13.98 -2.69 8.85
CA CYS A 18 12.65 -3.22 8.63
C CYS A 18 12.69 -4.73 8.36
N LEU A 19 13.48 -5.14 7.38
CA LEU A 19 13.61 -6.54 7.02
C LEU A 19 14.29 -7.37 8.11
N GLU A 20 15.28 -6.84 8.80
CA GLU A 20 15.95 -7.52 9.91
C GLU A 20 14.93 -7.89 10.99
N SER A 21 14.12 -6.93 11.47
CA SER A 21 13.08 -7.18 12.46
C SER A 21 12.02 -8.17 11.94
N PHE A 22 11.64 -8.07 10.67
CA PHE A 22 10.69 -8.98 10.05
C PHE A 22 11.24 -10.41 9.93
N TYR A 23 12.51 -10.57 9.55
CA TYR A 23 13.15 -11.88 9.50
C TYR A 23 13.25 -12.50 10.88
N ASP A 24 13.68 -11.75 11.88
CA ASP A 24 13.85 -12.25 13.25
C ASP A 24 12.51 -12.65 13.87
N CYS A 25 11.44 -11.91 13.61
CA CYS A 25 10.14 -12.16 14.19
C CYS A 25 9.25 -13.13 13.39
N PHE A 26 9.52 -13.32 12.08
CA PHE A 26 8.65 -14.14 11.25
C PHE A 26 9.37 -14.90 10.13
N ASN A 27 10.10 -14.21 9.24
CA ASN A 27 10.46 -14.81 7.96
C ASN A 27 11.69 -15.73 8.02
N ARG A 28 12.49 -15.69 9.08
CA ARG A 28 13.68 -16.55 9.22
C ARG A 28 13.34 -18.05 9.23
N LYS A 29 12.21 -18.42 9.83
CA LYS A 29 11.73 -19.80 9.86
C LYS A 29 10.93 -20.21 8.63
N ASN A 30 10.27 -19.25 7.97
CA ASN A 30 9.36 -19.53 6.85
C ASN A 30 10.07 -19.38 5.48
N ASP A 31 11.08 -18.52 5.40
CA ASP A 31 11.89 -18.21 4.23
C ASP A 31 11.06 -17.93 2.96
N TYR A 32 9.97 -17.18 3.13
CA TYR A 32 9.20 -16.68 2.00
C TYR A 32 10.04 -15.77 1.13
N LYS A 33 9.83 -15.83 -0.19
CA LYS A 33 10.48 -14.96 -1.17
C LYS A 33 10.14 -13.51 -0.89
N VAL A 34 11.16 -12.65 -0.84
CA VAL A 34 11.02 -11.20 -0.64
C VAL A 34 11.38 -10.48 -1.93
N TYR A 35 10.49 -9.62 -2.41
CA TYR A 35 10.73 -8.71 -3.51
C TYR A 35 10.82 -7.28 -2.98
N ILE A 36 11.95 -6.63 -3.21
CA ILE A 36 12.16 -5.21 -2.93
C ILE A 36 12.04 -4.46 -4.24
N HIS A 37 10.92 -3.77 -4.43
CA HIS A 37 10.70 -2.92 -5.58
C HIS A 37 11.23 -1.51 -5.30
N TYR A 38 11.93 -0.91 -6.25
CA TYR A 38 12.56 0.38 -6.06
C TYR A 38 12.56 1.24 -7.32
N PHE A 39 12.63 2.56 -7.12
CA PHE A 39 12.77 3.55 -8.19
C PHE A 39 14.14 4.22 -8.20
N ASP A 40 14.96 4.02 -7.18
CA ASP A 40 16.23 4.72 -6.97
C ASP A 40 17.41 3.83 -7.34
N ASP A 41 18.36 4.37 -8.10
CA ASP A 41 19.54 3.64 -8.61
C ASP A 41 20.43 3.05 -7.52
N ILE A 42 20.38 3.57 -6.29
CA ILE A 42 21.18 3.05 -5.18
C ILE A 42 20.90 1.57 -4.90
N TYR A 43 19.69 1.12 -5.13
CA TYR A 43 19.28 -0.27 -4.95
C TYR A 43 19.83 -1.19 -6.05
N SER A 44 20.36 -0.64 -7.13
CA SER A 44 21.02 -1.40 -8.21
C SER A 44 22.47 -1.75 -7.89
N ASP A 45 23.08 -1.16 -6.83
CA ASP A 45 24.44 -1.51 -6.40
C ASP A 45 24.48 -2.95 -5.88
N ILE A 46 25.28 -3.78 -6.55
CA ILE A 46 25.42 -5.19 -6.19
C ILE A 46 26.00 -5.39 -4.78
N ASN A 47 26.90 -4.52 -4.32
CA ASN A 47 27.45 -4.63 -2.98
C ASN A 47 26.39 -4.30 -1.92
N PHE A 48 25.49 -3.35 -2.20
CA PHE A 48 24.35 -3.06 -1.36
C PHE A 48 23.43 -4.29 -1.26
N GLN A 49 23.05 -4.91 -2.37
CA GLN A 49 22.20 -6.10 -2.40
C GLN A 49 22.87 -7.30 -1.70
N GLN A 50 24.18 -7.49 -1.89
CA GLN A 50 24.91 -8.58 -1.25
C GLN A 50 24.88 -8.54 0.29
N LYS A 51 24.79 -7.34 0.90
CA LYS A 51 24.64 -7.22 2.36
C LYS A 51 23.38 -7.88 2.84
N PHE A 52 22.25 -7.68 2.14
CA PHE A 52 20.98 -8.33 2.46
C PHE A 52 21.08 -9.85 2.33
N HIS A 53 21.69 -10.33 1.25
CA HIS A 53 21.87 -11.76 1.02
C HIS A 53 22.76 -12.42 2.08
N LYS A 54 23.77 -11.71 2.56
CA LYS A 54 24.70 -12.20 3.58
C LYS A 54 24.06 -12.26 4.97
N HIS A 55 23.28 -11.24 5.34
CA HIS A 55 22.80 -11.09 6.72
C HIS A 55 21.37 -11.61 6.93
N LEU A 56 20.55 -11.59 5.88
CA LEU A 56 19.13 -11.98 5.97
C LEU A 56 18.85 -13.29 5.21
N SER A 57 18.75 -13.24 3.89
CA SER A 57 18.46 -14.44 3.07
C SER A 57 18.81 -14.22 1.61
N LYS A 58 19.20 -15.31 0.93
CA LYS A 58 19.35 -15.35 -0.54
C LYS A 58 17.99 -15.27 -1.28
N ASN A 59 16.90 -15.45 -0.57
CA ASN A 59 15.53 -15.34 -1.10
C ASN A 59 15.03 -13.90 -1.24
N ILE A 60 15.91 -12.90 -1.15
CA ILE A 60 15.61 -11.50 -1.41
C ILE A 60 15.98 -11.17 -2.86
N GLU A 61 15.07 -10.52 -3.58
CA GLU A 61 15.28 -10.07 -4.95
C GLU A 61 14.93 -8.59 -5.08
N PHE A 62 15.82 -7.84 -5.75
CA PHE A 62 15.67 -6.41 -5.98
C PHE A 62 15.16 -6.18 -7.39
N ILE A 63 14.06 -5.44 -7.55
CA ILE A 63 13.38 -5.21 -8.82
C ILE A 63 13.24 -3.72 -9.06
N SER A 64 13.91 -3.21 -10.09
CA SER A 64 13.75 -1.82 -10.53
C SER A 64 12.41 -1.60 -11.20
N ILE A 65 11.74 -0.52 -10.83
CA ILE A 65 10.47 -0.10 -11.40
C ILE A 65 10.65 1.23 -12.13
N PRO A 66 10.21 1.35 -13.38
CA PRO A 66 10.31 2.61 -14.09
C PRO A 66 9.31 3.65 -13.55
N TYR A 67 9.77 4.90 -13.39
CA TYR A 67 8.89 6.03 -13.20
C TYR A 67 8.05 6.27 -14.47
N LYS A 68 6.74 6.06 -14.38
CA LYS A 68 5.82 6.30 -15.51
C LYS A 68 4.65 7.16 -15.05
N THR A 69 4.69 8.46 -15.34
CA THR A 69 3.48 9.28 -15.25
C THR A 69 2.60 8.97 -16.46
N PRO A 70 1.30 8.70 -16.28
CA PRO A 70 0.39 8.49 -17.41
C PRO A 70 0.40 9.71 -18.34
N LYS A 71 0.44 9.48 -19.66
CA LYS A 71 0.58 10.55 -20.69
C LYS A 71 -0.52 11.63 -20.65
N HIS A 72 -1.69 11.29 -20.13
CA HIS A 72 -2.83 12.22 -20.01
C HIS A 72 -2.78 13.10 -18.76
N ILE A 73 -1.83 12.90 -17.87
CA ILE A 73 -1.62 13.72 -16.68
C ILE A 73 -0.56 14.77 -17.01
N LYS A 74 -0.95 16.02 -16.95
CA LYS A 74 -0.04 17.14 -17.15
C LYS A 74 0.68 17.50 -15.87
N GLU A 75 1.85 18.13 -15.98
CA GLU A 75 2.65 18.51 -14.82
C GLU A 75 1.92 19.51 -13.91
N GLU A 76 1.17 20.44 -14.50
CA GLU A 76 0.34 21.41 -13.76
C GLU A 76 -0.82 20.77 -12.99
N ASP A 77 -1.29 19.58 -13.41
CA ASP A 77 -2.37 18.85 -12.76
C ASP A 77 -1.90 18.02 -11.56
N LEU A 78 -0.59 17.87 -11.38
CA LEU A 78 -0.06 17.08 -10.26
C LEU A 78 -0.44 17.72 -8.93
N PHE A 79 -0.83 16.88 -7.97
CA PHE A 79 -1.27 17.30 -6.65
C PHE A 79 -0.35 18.35 -6.01
N TYR A 80 0.97 18.19 -6.12
CA TYR A 80 1.95 19.08 -5.50
C TYR A 80 2.14 20.41 -6.24
N ASN A 81 1.63 20.53 -7.46
CA ASN A 81 1.67 21.75 -8.26
C ASN A 81 0.35 22.53 -8.20
N ARG A 82 -0.66 21.98 -7.54
CA ARG A 82 -1.97 22.61 -7.39
C ARG A 82 -1.97 23.65 -6.26
N ASN A 83 -2.52 24.85 -6.57
CA ASN A 83 -2.64 25.94 -5.61
C ASN A 83 -4.04 26.03 -4.96
N ASP A 84 -5.00 25.27 -5.48
CA ASP A 84 -6.39 25.24 -5.02
C ASP A 84 -6.62 24.26 -3.87
N ILE A 85 -5.65 23.41 -3.56
CA ILE A 85 -5.72 22.45 -2.45
C ILE A 85 -4.96 23.00 -1.24
N SER A 86 -5.66 23.30 -0.16
CA SER A 86 -5.10 23.93 1.04
C SER A 86 -4.02 23.10 1.74
N TYR A 87 -4.14 21.78 1.68
CA TYR A 87 -3.19 20.83 2.29
C TYR A 87 -1.80 20.86 1.63
N VAL A 88 -1.72 21.15 0.35
CA VAL A 88 -0.44 21.29 -0.36
C VAL A 88 0.42 22.40 0.21
N ARG A 89 -0.21 23.44 0.77
CA ARG A 89 0.48 24.62 1.30
C ARG A 89 1.11 24.42 2.67
N SER A 90 0.66 23.46 3.47
CA SER A 90 0.96 23.46 4.91
C SER A 90 2.02 22.46 5.36
N SER A 91 2.33 21.39 4.65
CA SER A 91 3.11 20.31 5.27
C SER A 91 3.96 19.41 4.37
N PHE A 92 3.90 19.53 3.06
CA PHE A 92 4.65 18.62 2.22
C PHE A 92 5.46 19.35 1.16
N SER A 93 6.78 19.33 1.35
CA SER A 93 7.74 19.91 0.43
C SER A 93 7.58 19.33 -1.00
N LYS A 94 7.97 20.12 -1.98
CA LYS A 94 7.88 19.91 -3.43
C LYS A 94 8.51 18.61 -3.97
N SER A 95 9.03 17.73 -3.13
CA SER A 95 9.86 16.59 -3.54
C SER A 95 9.13 15.24 -3.63
N ARG A 96 7.78 15.21 -3.74
CA ARG A 96 7.06 13.94 -3.56
C ARG A 96 6.37 13.36 -4.80
N LYS A 97 6.91 13.64 -5.97
CA LYS A 97 6.53 12.93 -7.19
C LYS A 97 6.70 11.40 -7.01
N GLY A 98 7.76 10.99 -6.31
CA GLY A 98 7.99 9.60 -5.94
C GLY A 98 6.85 8.96 -5.15
N TYR A 99 6.20 9.68 -4.24
CA TYR A 99 5.05 9.16 -3.50
C TYR A 99 3.85 8.86 -4.42
N LEU A 100 3.55 9.74 -5.39
CA LEU A 100 2.48 9.50 -6.36
C LEU A 100 2.78 8.28 -7.24
N HIS A 101 4.03 8.10 -7.64
CA HIS A 101 4.46 6.91 -8.38
C HIS A 101 4.36 5.65 -7.53
N MET A 102 4.72 5.73 -6.25
CA MET A 102 4.56 4.62 -5.31
C MET A 102 3.08 4.23 -5.18
N CYS A 103 2.18 5.18 -4.90
CA CYS A 103 0.75 4.89 -4.83
C CYS A 103 0.21 4.32 -6.16
N HIS A 104 0.67 4.84 -7.30
CA HIS A 104 0.26 4.31 -8.60
C HIS A 104 0.78 2.89 -8.82
N PHE A 105 2.03 2.60 -8.48
CA PHE A 105 2.57 1.26 -8.56
C PHE A 105 1.80 0.31 -7.64
N MET A 106 1.63 0.64 -6.36
CA MET A 106 0.93 -0.18 -5.39
C MET A 106 -0.53 -0.46 -5.77
N SER A 107 -1.21 0.50 -6.42
CA SER A 107 -2.56 0.30 -6.94
C SER A 107 -2.61 -0.54 -8.23
N ASN A 108 -1.49 -0.74 -8.92
CA ASN A 108 -1.43 -1.39 -10.23
C ASN A 108 -0.35 -2.48 -10.32
N PHE A 109 0.30 -2.84 -9.22
CA PHE A 109 1.53 -3.65 -9.27
C PHE A 109 1.39 -4.96 -10.05
N TYR A 110 0.21 -5.57 -10.08
CA TYR A 110 -0.04 -6.77 -10.88
C TYR A 110 0.00 -6.51 -12.41
N GLY A 111 -0.31 -5.29 -12.82
CA GLY A 111 -0.25 -4.86 -14.22
C GLY A 111 1.13 -4.35 -14.68
N TYR A 112 2.09 -4.25 -13.76
CA TYR A 112 3.47 -3.88 -14.11
C TYR A 112 4.25 -5.10 -14.57
N GLU A 113 5.00 -4.94 -15.65
CA GLU A 113 5.91 -5.97 -16.15
C GLU A 113 7.02 -6.29 -15.12
N ASN A 114 7.44 -7.54 -15.09
CA ASN A 114 8.57 -8.03 -14.28
C ASN A 114 8.40 -8.00 -12.75
N THR A 115 7.18 -7.81 -12.22
CA THR A 115 6.97 -7.80 -10.76
C THR A 115 7.07 -9.19 -10.11
N LYS A 116 7.08 -10.28 -10.90
CA LYS A 116 7.14 -11.68 -10.44
C LYS A 116 5.92 -12.17 -9.66
N PHE A 117 4.87 -11.37 -9.51
CA PHE A 117 3.68 -11.75 -8.72
C PHE A 117 2.85 -12.88 -9.37
N ASP A 118 2.99 -13.10 -10.68
CA ASP A 118 2.37 -14.20 -11.41
C ASP A 118 2.80 -15.60 -10.91
N GLN A 119 3.93 -15.68 -10.20
CA GLN A 119 4.49 -16.91 -9.65
C GLN A 119 3.93 -17.25 -8.26
N HIS A 120 3.09 -16.38 -7.69
CA HIS A 120 2.58 -16.47 -6.34
C HIS A 120 1.05 -16.45 -6.27
N ASN A 121 0.50 -16.91 -5.15
CA ASN A 121 -0.96 -16.88 -4.92
C ASN A 121 -1.37 -15.76 -3.96
N MET A 122 -0.47 -15.36 -3.07
CA MET A 122 -0.68 -14.26 -2.12
C MET A 122 0.59 -13.42 -1.99
N ALA A 123 0.43 -12.17 -1.64
CA ALA A 123 1.52 -11.28 -1.28
C ALA A 123 1.23 -10.59 0.05
N LEU A 124 2.24 -10.51 0.91
CA LEU A 124 2.25 -9.61 2.06
C LEU A 124 2.95 -8.32 1.64
N SER A 125 2.23 -7.22 1.64
CA SER A 125 2.78 -5.88 1.41
C SER A 125 3.15 -5.22 2.73
N LEU A 126 4.39 -4.79 2.87
CA LEU A 126 4.92 -4.10 4.05
C LEU A 126 5.41 -2.70 3.69
N ASP A 127 5.22 -1.77 4.61
CA ASP A 127 5.85 -0.46 4.55
C ASP A 127 7.31 -0.55 5.01
N ASP A 128 8.25 0.05 4.29
CA ASP A 128 9.69 -0.05 4.57
C ASP A 128 10.14 0.70 5.85
N GLU A 129 9.23 1.42 6.51
CA GLU A 129 9.46 2.05 7.82
C GLU A 129 8.91 1.25 9.01
N SER A 130 8.39 0.06 8.75
CA SER A 130 7.82 -0.82 9.77
C SER A 130 8.88 -1.54 10.60
N THR A 131 8.51 -1.91 11.84
CA THR A 131 9.27 -2.85 12.66
C THR A 131 8.36 -3.93 13.21
N PHE A 132 8.90 -5.13 13.38
CA PHE A 132 8.26 -6.20 14.14
C PHE A 132 8.89 -6.25 15.53
N GLU A 133 8.07 -6.26 16.58
CA GLU A 133 8.50 -6.07 17.96
C GLU A 133 8.59 -7.38 18.75
N ARG A 134 7.94 -8.41 18.24
CA ARG A 134 7.98 -9.76 18.79
C ARG A 134 7.67 -10.82 17.74
N GLU A 135 8.02 -12.05 17.99
CA GLU A 135 7.72 -13.19 17.12
C GLU A 135 6.21 -13.32 16.88
N LEU A 136 5.81 -13.46 15.60
CA LEU A 136 4.45 -13.81 15.24
C LEU A 136 4.22 -15.29 15.58
N ASP A 137 3.22 -15.56 16.40
CA ASP A 137 2.80 -16.91 16.80
C ASP A 137 1.84 -17.55 15.79
N TYR A 138 1.55 -16.86 14.69
CA TYR A 138 0.73 -17.34 13.58
C TYR A 138 1.32 -16.96 12.22
N ASP A 139 0.91 -17.69 11.17
CA ASP A 139 1.22 -17.33 9.79
C ASP A 139 0.04 -16.58 9.17
N PRO A 140 0.20 -15.30 8.79
CA PRO A 140 -0.88 -14.51 8.19
C PRO A 140 -1.35 -15.07 6.84
N PHE A 141 -0.51 -15.80 6.12
CA PHE A 141 -0.91 -16.46 4.88
C PHE A 141 -1.78 -17.69 5.12
N GLU A 142 -1.50 -18.46 6.17
CA GLU A 142 -2.35 -19.60 6.56
C GLU A 142 -3.73 -19.11 6.99
N ILE A 143 -3.79 -18.03 7.80
CA ILE A 143 -5.07 -17.42 8.16
C ILE A 143 -5.82 -17.01 6.90
N MET A 144 -5.20 -16.25 6.01
CA MET A 144 -5.85 -15.74 4.82
C MET A 144 -6.24 -16.84 3.82
N SER A 145 -5.53 -17.96 3.81
CA SER A 145 -5.89 -19.10 2.94
C SER A 145 -7.24 -19.73 3.29
N SER A 146 -7.59 -19.69 4.57
CA SER A 146 -8.87 -20.23 5.10
C SER A 146 -10.03 -19.23 5.07
N ARG A 147 -9.77 -17.95 4.75
CA ARG A 147 -10.76 -16.88 4.74
C ARG A 147 -11.42 -16.72 3.38
N SER A 148 -12.64 -16.21 3.38
CA SER A 148 -13.35 -15.78 2.16
C SER A 148 -12.90 -14.41 1.67
N GLU A 149 -12.35 -13.58 2.55
CA GLU A 149 -11.84 -12.26 2.22
C GLU A 149 -10.56 -12.36 1.39
N ASP A 150 -10.39 -11.43 0.44
CA ASP A 150 -9.20 -11.38 -0.42
C ASP A 150 -8.09 -10.48 0.17
N ILE A 151 -8.45 -9.60 1.11
CA ILE A 151 -7.54 -8.64 1.74
C ILE A 151 -7.57 -8.86 3.25
N GLY A 152 -6.42 -9.13 3.84
CA GLY A 152 -6.19 -9.19 5.27
C GLY A 152 -5.24 -8.08 5.71
N ALA A 153 -5.76 -7.09 6.43
CA ALA A 153 -4.96 -5.97 6.89
C ALA A 153 -4.16 -6.33 8.15
N LEU A 154 -2.86 -6.06 8.14
CA LEU A 154 -2.05 -6.09 9.36
C LEU A 154 -2.41 -4.90 10.24
N ILE A 155 -2.75 -3.79 9.60
CA ILE A 155 -3.26 -2.59 10.24
C ILE A 155 -4.57 -2.27 9.56
N CYS A 156 -5.65 -2.40 10.29
CA CYS A 156 -6.98 -2.01 9.85
C CYS A 156 -7.44 -0.88 10.76
N GLY A 157 -7.14 0.34 10.38
CA GLY A 157 -7.42 1.42 11.29
C GLY A 157 -7.69 2.76 10.64
N GLN A 158 -8.39 3.55 11.40
CA GLN A 158 -8.66 4.95 11.12
C GLN A 158 -7.70 5.77 11.97
N ARG A 159 -6.87 6.56 11.34
CA ARG A 159 -6.10 7.58 12.08
C ARG A 159 -7.06 8.71 12.44
N LEU A 160 -7.68 8.58 13.60
CA LEU A 160 -8.59 9.59 14.13
C LEU A 160 -7.84 10.56 15.02
N LYS A 161 -8.06 11.84 14.80
CA LYS A 161 -7.71 12.89 15.76
C LYS A 161 -9.00 13.40 16.38
N ASN A 162 -9.16 13.19 17.69
CA ASN A 162 -10.37 13.57 18.43
C ASN A 162 -11.66 12.94 17.84
N GLY A 163 -11.60 11.67 17.44
CA GLY A 163 -12.76 10.95 16.87
C GLY A 163 -13.15 11.35 15.45
N ARG A 164 -12.37 12.17 14.77
CA ARG A 164 -12.60 12.60 13.38
C ARG A 164 -11.40 12.27 12.49
N PRO A 165 -11.63 11.99 11.20
CA PRO A 165 -10.53 11.82 10.24
C PRO A 165 -9.62 13.05 10.24
N HIS A 166 -8.32 12.83 10.17
CA HIS A 166 -7.36 13.93 10.04
C HIS A 166 -7.63 14.72 8.76
N GLN A 167 -7.57 16.06 8.79
CA GLN A 167 -7.84 16.92 7.63
C GLN A 167 -7.03 16.52 6.40
N GLY A 168 -5.77 16.13 6.57
CA GLY A 168 -4.93 15.65 5.47
C GLY A 168 -5.48 14.42 4.74
N HIS A 169 -6.22 13.55 5.42
CA HIS A 169 -6.89 12.42 4.75
C HIS A 169 -8.09 12.86 3.92
N ARG A 170 -8.80 13.89 4.33
CA ARG A 170 -9.89 14.47 3.52
C ARG A 170 -9.35 15.09 2.25
N ASP A 171 -8.28 15.89 2.37
CA ASP A 171 -7.66 16.59 1.24
C ASP A 171 -7.06 15.62 0.20
N THR A 172 -6.72 14.39 0.61
CA THR A 172 -6.22 13.34 -0.28
C THR A 172 -7.30 12.40 -0.82
N ARG A 173 -8.58 12.68 -0.58
CA ARG A 173 -9.71 11.88 -1.06
C ARG A 173 -10.72 12.71 -1.86
N ILE A 174 -10.32 13.89 -2.31
CA ILE A 174 -11.17 14.79 -3.11
C ILE A 174 -11.70 14.05 -4.35
N GLY A 175 -13.02 14.02 -4.50
CA GLY A 175 -13.71 13.39 -5.61
C GLY A 175 -13.70 11.86 -5.63
N LEU A 176 -13.09 11.21 -4.63
CA LEU A 176 -13.02 9.74 -4.55
C LEU A 176 -14.39 9.11 -4.32
N TRP A 177 -15.24 9.76 -3.51
CA TRP A 177 -16.60 9.30 -3.24
C TRP A 177 -17.48 9.32 -4.51
N GLU A 178 -17.46 10.43 -5.25
CA GLU A 178 -18.23 10.56 -6.50
C GLU A 178 -17.71 9.58 -7.56
N PHE A 179 -16.40 9.41 -7.63
CA PHE A 179 -15.78 8.42 -8.51
C PHE A 179 -16.27 6.99 -8.18
N LEU A 180 -16.27 6.61 -6.90
CA LEU A 180 -16.73 5.31 -6.43
C LEU A 180 -18.21 5.08 -6.80
N LYS A 181 -19.08 6.04 -6.49
CA LYS A 181 -20.52 5.95 -6.85
C LYS A 181 -20.72 5.79 -8.34
N GLY A 182 -20.04 6.61 -9.14
CA GLY A 182 -20.09 6.54 -10.60
C GLY A 182 -19.64 5.17 -11.14
N PHE A 183 -18.60 4.60 -10.54
CA PHE A 183 -18.12 3.27 -10.94
C PHE A 183 -19.12 2.17 -10.59
N ILE A 184 -19.70 2.20 -9.38
CA ILE A 184 -20.71 1.23 -8.93
C ILE A 184 -21.93 1.28 -9.86
N LEU A 185 -22.45 2.45 -10.16
CA LEU A 185 -23.62 2.64 -11.04
C LEU A 185 -23.32 2.17 -12.47
N LYS A 186 -22.18 2.58 -13.03
CA LYS A 186 -21.80 2.21 -14.40
C LYS A 186 -21.67 0.71 -14.61
N ASN A 187 -21.19 0.00 -13.60
CA ASN A 187 -20.96 -1.45 -13.68
C ASN A 187 -22.11 -2.25 -13.07
N ASN A 188 -23.22 -1.60 -12.68
CA ASN A 188 -24.40 -2.21 -12.07
C ASN A 188 -24.05 -3.15 -10.91
N LEU A 189 -23.15 -2.71 -10.01
CA LEU A 189 -22.66 -3.55 -8.92
C LEU A 189 -23.68 -3.66 -7.79
N ARG A 190 -23.94 -4.88 -7.37
CA ARG A 190 -24.71 -5.16 -6.16
C ARG A 190 -23.78 -5.15 -4.95
N ILE A 191 -23.92 -4.16 -4.09
CA ILE A 191 -23.09 -4.02 -2.89
C ILE A 191 -23.71 -4.82 -1.75
N GLU A 192 -22.96 -5.81 -1.25
CA GLU A 192 -23.35 -6.64 -0.10
C GLU A 192 -22.66 -6.23 1.20
N ASN A 193 -21.53 -5.54 1.13
CA ASN A 193 -20.82 -5.01 2.30
C ASN A 193 -21.69 -3.97 3.02
N LYS A 194 -21.96 -4.20 4.31
CA LYS A 194 -22.86 -3.35 5.12
C LYS A 194 -22.32 -1.93 5.28
N ILE A 195 -21.01 -1.75 5.46
CA ILE A 195 -20.41 -0.43 5.69
C ILE A 195 -20.61 0.42 4.43
N LEU A 196 -20.20 -0.10 3.28
CA LEU A 196 -20.33 0.61 2.02
C LEU A 196 -21.81 0.82 1.64
N LYS A 197 -22.67 -0.18 1.84
CA LYS A 197 -24.10 -0.09 1.55
C LYS A 197 -24.76 1.01 2.37
N ASN A 198 -24.47 1.11 3.67
CA ASN A 198 -25.02 2.14 4.53
C ASN A 198 -24.60 3.53 4.07
N ALA A 199 -23.31 3.72 3.78
CA ALA A 199 -22.80 4.99 3.28
C ALA A 199 -23.43 5.40 1.93
N LEU A 200 -23.67 4.44 1.03
CA LEU A 200 -24.35 4.73 -0.26
C LEU A 200 -25.81 5.17 -0.10
N LEU A 201 -26.46 4.80 1.01
CA LEU A 201 -27.83 5.18 1.34
C LEU A 201 -27.92 6.43 2.24
N SER A 202 -26.79 6.92 2.72
CA SER A 202 -26.69 8.05 3.65
C SER A 202 -26.51 9.36 2.89
N ASP A 203 -27.15 10.44 3.36
CA ASP A 203 -26.90 11.80 2.88
C ASP A 203 -25.47 12.28 3.20
N ASN A 204 -24.82 11.65 4.18
CA ASN A 204 -23.46 11.94 4.63
C ASN A 204 -22.44 10.87 4.18
N GLY A 205 -22.70 10.15 3.11
CA GLY A 205 -21.89 9.01 2.68
C GLY A 205 -20.42 9.34 2.40
N GLU A 206 -20.10 10.54 1.93
CA GLU A 206 -18.71 11.01 1.77
C GLU A 206 -18.00 11.13 3.12
N GLU A 207 -18.66 11.67 4.13
CA GLU A 207 -18.10 11.76 5.49
C GLU A 207 -17.91 10.36 6.10
N GLU A 208 -18.87 9.46 5.86
CA GLU A 208 -18.78 8.06 6.30
C GLU A 208 -17.62 7.33 5.60
N MET A 209 -17.35 7.61 4.31
CA MET A 209 -16.21 7.04 3.59
C MET A 209 -14.88 7.36 4.29
N HIS A 210 -14.74 8.54 4.87
CA HIS A 210 -13.52 8.88 5.61
C HIS A 210 -13.31 8.00 6.84
N MET A 211 -14.34 7.31 7.30
CA MET A 211 -14.34 6.39 8.44
C MET A 211 -14.23 4.91 8.04
N PHE A 212 -14.09 4.59 6.77
CA PHE A 212 -13.96 3.21 6.32
C PHE A 212 -12.69 2.54 6.84
N PRO A 213 -12.68 1.22 7.00
CA PRO A 213 -11.47 0.48 7.32
C PRO A 213 -10.51 0.55 6.12
N TRP A 214 -9.31 1.09 6.34
CA TRP A 214 -8.26 1.17 5.34
C TRP A 214 -7.18 0.17 5.69
N ALA A 215 -6.81 -0.68 4.72
CA ALA A 215 -5.74 -1.64 4.88
C ALA A 215 -4.39 -0.97 4.64
N ASP A 216 -3.61 -0.82 5.70
CA ASP A 216 -2.25 -0.29 5.64
C ASP A 216 -1.31 -1.44 6.07
N SER A 217 -0.37 -1.87 5.24
CA SER A 217 0.28 -3.18 5.28
C SER A 217 -0.73 -4.35 5.31
N TYR A 218 -0.67 -5.23 4.34
CA TYR A 218 -1.75 -6.21 4.14
C TYR A 218 -1.26 -7.47 3.44
N VAL A 219 -1.94 -8.59 3.70
CA VAL A 219 -1.90 -9.79 2.87
C VAL A 219 -3.02 -9.69 1.83
N ILE A 220 -2.71 -9.95 0.57
CA ILE A 220 -3.66 -9.92 -0.52
C ILE A 220 -3.59 -11.21 -1.36
N LYS A 221 -4.75 -11.76 -1.71
CA LYS A 221 -4.83 -12.85 -2.68
C LYS A 221 -4.66 -12.28 -4.08
N LEU A 222 -3.66 -12.75 -4.80
CA LEU A 222 -3.26 -12.17 -6.09
C LEU A 222 -4.25 -12.42 -7.23
N ASP A 223 -5.16 -13.38 -7.07
CA ASP A 223 -6.20 -13.65 -8.05
C ASP A 223 -7.23 -12.51 -8.18
N ILE A 224 -7.35 -11.66 -7.17
CA ILE A 224 -8.20 -10.45 -7.23
C ILE A 224 -7.86 -9.58 -8.45
N PHE A 225 -6.56 -9.47 -8.76
CA PHE A 225 -6.05 -8.65 -9.87
C PHE A 225 -6.31 -9.23 -11.26
N LYS A 226 -6.64 -10.53 -11.35
CA LYS A 226 -6.98 -11.22 -12.60
C LYS A 226 -8.45 -11.01 -12.99
N SER A 227 -9.30 -10.58 -12.04
CA SER A 227 -10.74 -10.42 -12.26
C SER A 227 -11.04 -9.29 -13.26
N GLU A 228 -12.08 -9.49 -14.07
CA GLU A 228 -12.53 -8.45 -15.02
C GLU A 228 -12.98 -7.17 -14.29
N LEU A 229 -13.52 -7.32 -13.07
CA LEU A 229 -13.93 -6.16 -12.28
C LEU A 229 -12.72 -5.36 -11.78
N TRP A 230 -11.62 -6.02 -11.37
CA TRP A 230 -10.38 -5.31 -11.05
C TRP A 230 -9.81 -4.58 -12.26
N LYS A 231 -9.79 -5.23 -13.43
CA LYS A 231 -9.33 -4.60 -14.67
C LYS A 231 -10.14 -3.34 -15.01
N ALA A 232 -11.47 -3.43 -14.89
CA ALA A 232 -12.35 -2.29 -15.10
C ALA A 232 -12.10 -1.17 -14.07
N TRP A 233 -11.92 -1.52 -12.79
CA TRP A 233 -11.59 -0.60 -11.70
C TRP A 233 -10.24 0.09 -11.95
N SER A 234 -9.21 -0.68 -12.24
CA SER A 234 -7.87 -0.17 -12.55
C SER A 234 -7.89 0.78 -13.76
N GLN A 235 -8.55 0.42 -14.84
CA GLN A 235 -8.70 1.30 -15.99
C GLN A 235 -9.44 2.59 -15.65
N ALA A 236 -10.48 2.52 -14.82
CA ALA A 236 -11.27 3.68 -14.43
C ALA A 236 -10.48 4.67 -13.58
N PHE A 237 -9.80 4.23 -12.50
CA PHE A 237 -9.04 5.16 -11.65
C PHE A 237 -7.79 5.69 -12.36
N ASN A 238 -7.14 4.90 -13.22
CA ASN A 238 -6.02 5.36 -14.03
C ASN A 238 -6.46 6.43 -15.03
N LYS A 239 -7.59 6.24 -15.72
CA LYS A 239 -8.17 7.23 -16.63
C LYS A 239 -8.58 8.51 -15.89
N HIS A 240 -9.13 8.39 -14.68
CA HIS A 240 -9.50 9.55 -13.84
C HIS A 240 -8.26 10.35 -13.43
N GLY A 241 -7.16 9.66 -13.12
CA GLY A 241 -5.91 10.28 -12.70
C GLY A 241 -5.90 10.76 -11.25
N GLY A 242 -6.84 10.31 -10.42
CA GLY A 242 -7.01 10.77 -9.03
C GLY A 242 -5.79 10.56 -8.15
N ILE A 243 -5.00 9.51 -8.38
CA ILE A 243 -3.73 9.28 -7.69
C ILE A 243 -2.78 10.48 -7.89
N TYR A 244 -2.64 10.96 -9.12
CA TYR A 244 -1.75 12.06 -9.43
C TYR A 244 -2.33 13.43 -9.12
N LYS A 245 -3.65 13.63 -9.36
CA LYS A 245 -4.32 14.92 -9.23
C LYS A 245 -4.75 15.25 -7.81
N TYR A 246 -5.09 14.23 -7.00
CA TYR A 246 -5.66 14.38 -5.66
C TYR A 246 -4.91 13.59 -4.59
N ARG A 247 -3.85 12.88 -4.98
CA ARG A 247 -3.07 12.03 -4.08
C ARG A 247 -3.89 10.89 -3.47
N TRP A 248 -4.86 10.32 -4.23
CA TRP A 248 -5.52 9.10 -3.78
C TRP A 248 -4.48 8.04 -3.45
N GLY A 249 -4.55 7.47 -2.26
CA GLY A 249 -3.61 6.44 -1.81
C GLY A 249 -3.95 5.07 -2.39
N ASP A 250 -2.95 4.23 -2.47
CA ASP A 250 -3.10 2.81 -2.83
C ASP A 250 -4.00 2.07 -1.84
N ASN A 251 -3.88 2.40 -0.55
CA ASN A 251 -4.70 1.82 0.51
C ASN A 251 -6.19 2.09 0.28
N GLU A 252 -6.56 3.31 -0.11
CA GLU A 252 -7.92 3.68 -0.45
C GLU A 252 -8.42 2.90 -1.67
N ILE A 253 -7.62 2.82 -2.72
CA ILE A 253 -8.00 2.14 -3.96
C ILE A 253 -8.26 0.64 -3.71
N LEU A 254 -7.37 -0.02 -2.98
CA LEU A 254 -7.49 -1.44 -2.66
C LEU A 254 -8.64 -1.72 -1.67
N SER A 255 -8.74 -0.90 -0.62
CA SER A 255 -9.77 -1.08 0.39
C SER A 255 -11.17 -0.87 -0.17
N LEU A 256 -11.37 0.14 -1.01
CA LEU A 256 -12.66 0.36 -1.68
C LEU A 256 -13.02 -0.80 -2.60
N PHE A 257 -12.05 -1.38 -3.30
CA PHE A 257 -12.30 -2.57 -4.10
C PHE A 257 -12.75 -3.75 -3.23
N GLY A 258 -12.08 -4.00 -2.11
CA GLY A 258 -12.49 -5.02 -1.15
C GLY A 258 -13.91 -4.79 -0.61
N LEU A 259 -14.28 -3.55 -0.29
CA LEU A 259 -15.62 -3.21 0.17
C LEU A 259 -16.69 -3.35 -0.92
N MET A 260 -16.34 -3.11 -2.20
CA MET A 260 -17.26 -3.31 -3.32
C MET A 260 -17.54 -4.78 -3.62
N THR A 261 -16.54 -5.65 -3.46
CA THR A 261 -16.57 -7.03 -3.95
C THR A 261 -16.83 -8.05 -2.85
N GLN A 262 -16.49 -7.74 -1.60
CA GLN A 262 -16.53 -8.67 -0.49
C GLN A 262 -17.63 -8.32 0.51
N LYS A 263 -18.46 -9.30 0.85
CA LYS A 263 -19.52 -9.12 1.87
C LYS A 263 -18.96 -8.67 3.22
N HIS A 264 -17.82 -9.22 3.62
CA HIS A 264 -17.16 -8.92 4.88
C HIS A 264 -16.06 -7.86 4.74
N GLY A 265 -15.71 -7.47 3.51
CA GLY A 265 -14.73 -6.44 3.21
C GLY A 265 -13.30 -6.87 3.52
N ILE A 266 -12.63 -6.16 4.43
CA ILE A 266 -11.25 -6.39 4.81
C ILE A 266 -11.20 -7.13 6.14
N PHE A 267 -10.45 -8.22 6.21
CA PHE A 267 -10.19 -8.94 7.45
C PHE A 267 -9.09 -8.24 8.25
N ASN A 268 -9.32 -8.01 9.55
CA ASN A 268 -8.30 -7.43 10.42
C ASN A 268 -7.46 -8.54 11.08
N LEU A 269 -6.18 -8.61 10.75
CA LEU A 269 -5.21 -9.54 11.33
C LEU A 269 -4.71 -9.10 12.71
N LYS A 270 -5.04 -7.86 13.15
CA LYS A 270 -4.76 -7.30 14.48
C LYS A 270 -3.28 -7.28 14.88
N THR A 271 -2.35 -7.33 13.94
CA THR A 271 -0.92 -7.40 14.26
C THR A 271 -0.42 -6.20 15.05
N VAL A 272 -0.96 -5.01 14.79
CA VAL A 272 -0.61 -3.78 15.51
C VAL A 272 -1.31 -3.73 16.86
N GLU A 273 -2.61 -4.01 16.91
CA GLU A 273 -3.40 -3.99 18.15
C GLU A 273 -2.86 -4.99 19.19
N GLU A 274 -2.32 -6.12 18.72
CA GLU A 274 -1.71 -7.15 19.57
C GLU A 274 -0.22 -6.92 19.82
N GLY A 275 0.38 -5.83 19.31
CA GLY A 275 1.76 -5.44 19.57
C GLY A 275 2.83 -6.28 18.85
N TYR A 276 2.48 -6.91 17.73
CA TYR A 276 3.47 -7.60 16.88
C TYR A 276 4.19 -6.66 15.93
N HIS A 277 3.53 -5.60 15.50
CA HIS A 277 3.97 -4.75 14.41
C HIS A 277 3.78 -3.26 14.72
N ASN A 278 4.82 -2.46 14.42
CA ASN A 278 4.80 -1.00 14.52
C ASN A 278 5.12 -0.38 13.15
N GLN A 279 4.10 0.11 12.45
CA GLN A 279 4.23 0.64 11.10
C GLN A 279 5.14 1.86 10.98
N GLY A 280 5.32 2.62 12.01
CA GLY A 280 6.12 3.84 11.98
C GLY A 280 7.39 3.75 12.83
N GLY A 281 7.80 2.54 13.22
CA GLY A 281 8.90 2.32 14.14
C GLY A 281 10.22 2.97 13.69
N LEU A 282 10.46 3.03 12.38
CA LEU A 282 11.69 3.58 11.80
C LEU A 282 11.57 5.03 11.29
N ARG A 283 10.47 5.73 11.56
CA ARG A 283 10.29 7.13 11.11
C ARG A 283 11.36 8.08 11.58
N HIS A 284 11.94 7.82 12.73
CA HIS A 284 13.06 8.62 13.26
C HIS A 284 14.30 8.58 12.37
N LEU A 285 14.48 7.55 11.53
CA LEU A 285 15.59 7.43 10.60
C LEU A 285 15.40 8.24 9.31
N GLN A 286 14.20 8.71 9.02
CA GLN A 286 13.89 9.40 7.74
C GLN A 286 14.55 10.76 7.58
N GLY A 287 15.01 11.40 8.65
CA GLY A 287 15.69 12.70 8.62
C GLY A 287 17.17 12.64 8.22
N TYR A 288 17.75 11.47 8.16
CA TYR A 288 19.15 11.31 7.77
C TYR A 288 19.25 11.21 6.26
N ALA A 289 19.78 12.24 5.60
CA ALA A 289 20.22 12.12 4.22
C ALA A 289 21.23 10.98 4.14
N PRO A 290 21.08 10.04 3.20
CA PRO A 290 21.96 8.89 3.14
C PRO A 290 23.37 9.35 2.76
N ASN A 291 24.23 9.49 3.75
CA ASN A 291 25.66 9.48 3.50
C ASN A 291 26.04 8.01 3.32
N ILE A 292 25.96 7.55 2.08
CA ILE A 292 26.08 6.13 1.66
C ILE A 292 27.37 5.47 2.19
N LYS A 293 28.39 6.29 2.50
CA LYS A 293 29.63 5.84 3.10
C LYS A 293 29.51 5.45 4.58
N ASN A 294 28.43 5.87 5.26
CA ASN A 294 28.22 5.69 6.70
C ASN A 294 27.01 4.82 7.06
N VAL A 295 26.37 4.16 6.10
CA VAL A 295 25.43 3.09 6.43
C VAL A 295 26.26 1.89 6.84
N ASN A 296 26.68 1.88 8.10
CA ASN A 296 27.24 0.70 8.75
C ASN A 296 26.09 -0.31 8.89
N LEU A 297 25.92 -1.15 7.86
CA LEU A 297 25.12 -2.38 7.91
C LEU A 297 26.02 -3.50 8.40
#